data_0c199ef00383507bf37bb16901ed5842
#
_entry.id   0c199ef00383507bf37bb16901ed5842
#
_cell.length_a   1.000
_cell.length_b   1.000
_cell.length_c   1.000
_cell.angle_alpha   90.00
_cell.angle_beta   90.00
_cell.angle_gamma   90.00
#
_symmetry.space_group_name_H-M   'P 1'
#
loop_
_entity.id
_entity.type
_entity.pdbx_description
1 polymer ?
#
loop_
_entity_poly.entity_id
_entity_poly.type
_entity_poly.pdbx_seq_one_letter_code
_entity_poly.pdbx_strand_id
1 'polypeptide(L)'
;MPTCRAGSAVSDADAVRLPAGLEEFDCRNNRLAWLGLQHDGLLDTIARARRRWGSARVALVLGTSTSGQLQTELAYRRRAPDGSLPADFHYAQTQNTYSLASFVATALSLAGPALVVSTACSSSAKVFASAARLIATGMTDAALVGGVDSLCLTTLYGFNSLELLAQDICRPWDAHRHGLSLGEGAGFALLERDCAQPLGWLLGTGESSDGHHMSSPHPQGLGAMQAMRAALADAGCTAADIDYINLHGTATPNNDSAEDCAVNTVFGGATPCSSTKGATGHTLGAAGAVEAAISLLALQHGLMPAGLNLVTPDSALKAHYLRENRPASLRRVLSNSFGFGGSNACLVLGAAT
;
A
#
# COMPACT_ATOMS: atom_id res chain seq x y z
N MET A 1 -23.97 13.48 8.29
CA MET A 1 -22.61 13.13 7.83
C MET A 1 -22.30 11.77 8.41
N PRO A 2 -21.76 10.81 7.64
CA PRO A 2 -21.34 9.56 8.25
C PRO A 2 -20.29 9.89 9.29
N THR A 3 -20.54 9.52 10.54
CA THR A 3 -19.57 9.62 11.62
C THR A 3 -18.60 8.43 11.50
N CYS A 4 -17.82 8.40 10.41
CA CYS A 4 -16.63 7.59 10.43
C CYS A 4 -15.71 8.25 11.46
N ARG A 5 -15.42 7.60 12.58
CA ARG A 5 -14.25 7.94 13.37
C ARG A 5 -13.07 7.51 12.51
N ALA A 6 -12.70 8.45 11.66
CA ALA A 6 -11.80 8.29 10.58
C ALA A 6 -10.49 7.66 11.04
N GLY A 7 -9.93 6.85 10.19
CA GLY A 7 -8.55 6.49 10.25
C GLY A 7 -7.63 7.71 10.40
N SER A 8 -6.37 7.46 10.62
CA SER A 8 -5.35 8.47 10.84
C SER A 8 -5.22 9.39 9.64
N ALA A 9 -5.58 10.65 9.81
CA ALA A 9 -5.16 11.72 8.92
C ALA A 9 -3.74 12.15 9.29
N VAL A 10 -2.89 12.41 8.30
CA VAL A 10 -1.54 12.95 8.51
C VAL A 10 -1.65 14.45 8.79
N SER A 11 -1.50 14.85 10.05
CA SER A 11 -1.73 16.23 10.51
C SER A 11 -0.91 17.28 9.76
N ASP A 12 0.33 16.94 9.41
CA ASP A 12 1.29 17.89 8.85
C ASP A 12 1.17 18.08 7.33
N ALA A 13 0.35 17.25 6.65
CA ALA A 13 0.22 17.29 5.20
C ALA A 13 -0.26 18.65 4.65
N ASP A 14 -1.08 19.38 5.42
CA ASP A 14 -1.58 20.69 5.01
C ASP A 14 -0.52 21.81 5.14
N ALA A 15 0.48 21.63 6.00
CA ALA A 15 1.58 22.56 6.18
C ALA A 15 2.70 22.38 5.14
N VAL A 16 2.73 21.24 4.46
CA VAL A 16 3.77 20.92 3.46
C VAL A 16 3.70 21.88 2.29
N ARG A 17 4.86 22.42 1.90
CA ARG A 17 5.03 23.19 0.66
C ARG A 17 5.78 22.34 -0.35
N LEU A 18 5.28 22.30 -1.59
CA LEU A 18 5.96 21.65 -2.70
C LEU A 18 7.23 22.43 -3.08
N PRO A 19 8.20 21.80 -3.75
CA PRO A 19 9.37 22.49 -4.28
C PRO A 19 8.97 23.65 -5.21
N ALA A 20 9.75 24.73 -5.20
CA ALA A 20 9.51 25.90 -6.05
C ALA A 20 9.45 25.48 -7.54
N GLY A 21 8.48 26.04 -8.26
CA GLY A 21 8.22 25.74 -9.67
C GLY A 21 7.32 24.51 -9.90
N LEU A 22 6.79 23.91 -8.83
CA LEU A 22 5.86 22.76 -8.89
C LEU A 22 4.49 23.10 -8.27
N GLU A 23 4.14 24.37 -8.19
CA GLU A 23 2.91 24.85 -7.57
C GLU A 23 1.64 24.31 -8.27
N GLU A 24 1.71 24.05 -9.59
CA GLU A 24 0.59 23.46 -10.34
C GLU A 24 0.23 22.04 -9.88
N PHE A 25 1.19 21.33 -9.28
CA PHE A 25 0.97 19.99 -8.72
C PHE A 25 0.37 20.01 -7.31
N ASP A 26 0.04 21.18 -6.76
CA ASP A 26 -0.35 21.33 -5.38
C ASP A 26 -1.73 20.70 -5.11
N CYS A 27 -1.68 19.51 -4.52
CA CYS A 27 -2.83 18.80 -3.98
C CYS A 27 -2.40 17.99 -2.76
N ARG A 28 -3.35 17.62 -1.90
CA ARG A 28 -3.05 16.87 -0.67
C ARG A 28 -2.26 15.59 -0.94
N ASN A 29 -2.59 14.87 -2.01
CA ASN A 29 -1.89 13.64 -2.38
C ASN A 29 -0.39 13.88 -2.68
N ASN A 30 -0.07 14.91 -3.46
CA ASN A 30 1.31 15.24 -3.79
C ASN A 30 2.07 15.84 -2.59
N ARG A 31 1.37 16.55 -1.69
CA ARG A 31 1.96 16.98 -0.41
C ARG A 31 2.33 15.81 0.48
N LEU A 32 1.47 14.77 0.57
CA LEU A 32 1.77 13.53 1.27
C LEU A 32 2.96 12.80 0.64
N ALA A 33 3.02 12.74 -0.69
CA ALA A 33 4.16 12.18 -1.40
C ALA A 33 5.46 12.91 -1.02
N TRP A 34 5.44 14.24 -1.08
CA TRP A 34 6.61 15.05 -0.77
C TRP A 34 7.03 14.91 0.69
N LEU A 35 6.07 14.88 1.61
CA LEU A 35 6.33 14.63 3.02
C LEU A 35 7.02 13.27 3.23
N GLY A 36 6.48 12.20 2.66
CA GLY A 36 7.07 10.86 2.79
C GLY A 36 8.48 10.75 2.20
N LEU A 37 8.75 11.42 1.08
CA LEU A 37 10.08 11.45 0.45
C LEU A 37 11.14 12.16 1.30
N GLN A 38 10.75 13.11 2.17
CA GLN A 38 11.66 13.87 3.02
C GLN A 38 12.12 13.12 4.28
N HIS A 39 11.50 11.96 4.59
CA HIS A 39 11.83 11.20 5.79
C HIS A 39 12.97 10.20 5.56
N ASP A 40 13.61 9.80 6.64
CA ASP A 40 14.59 8.70 6.75
C ASP A 40 15.77 8.75 5.77
N GLY A 41 16.14 9.95 5.29
CA GLY A 41 17.26 10.13 4.35
C GLY A 41 16.98 9.56 2.96
N LEU A 42 15.70 9.32 2.59
CA LEU A 42 15.33 8.74 1.31
C LEU A 42 15.75 9.63 0.13
N LEU A 43 15.61 10.96 0.23
CA LEU A 43 16.08 11.89 -0.81
C LEU A 43 17.56 11.71 -1.12
N ASP A 44 18.40 11.56 -0.10
CA ASP A 44 19.84 11.35 -0.27
C ASP A 44 20.12 9.99 -0.90
N THR A 45 19.33 8.96 -0.54
CA THR A 45 19.44 7.62 -1.10
C THR A 45 19.09 7.63 -2.59
N ILE A 46 18.02 8.30 -2.99
CA ILE A 46 17.64 8.47 -4.39
C ILE A 46 18.71 9.28 -5.14
N ALA A 47 19.24 10.34 -4.55
CA ALA A 47 20.29 11.13 -5.15
C ALA A 47 21.58 10.31 -5.36
N ARG A 48 21.93 9.39 -4.44
CA ARG A 48 23.05 8.45 -4.61
C ARG A 48 22.78 7.47 -5.77
N ALA A 49 21.61 6.87 -5.84
CA ALA A 49 21.23 5.97 -6.94
C ALA A 49 21.27 6.68 -8.29
N ARG A 50 20.76 7.92 -8.36
CA ARG A 50 20.82 8.73 -9.58
C ARG A 50 22.25 9.06 -10.01
N ARG A 51 23.16 9.32 -9.07
CA ARG A 51 24.60 9.52 -9.39
C ARG A 51 25.27 8.24 -9.83
N ARG A 52 24.93 7.09 -9.20
CA ARG A 52 25.52 5.78 -9.51
C ARG A 52 25.09 5.26 -10.88
N TRP A 53 23.80 5.33 -11.16
CA TRP A 53 23.19 4.67 -12.31
C TRP A 53 22.88 5.63 -13.48
N GLY A 54 22.76 6.92 -13.21
CA GLY A 54 22.23 7.92 -14.13
C GLY A 54 20.71 8.07 -14.01
N SER A 55 20.21 9.30 -14.24
CA SER A 55 18.77 9.63 -14.07
C SER A 55 17.84 8.78 -14.97
N ALA A 56 18.27 8.41 -16.17
CA ALA A 56 17.53 7.58 -17.10
C ALA A 56 17.49 6.09 -16.72
N ARG A 57 18.34 5.66 -15.79
CA ARG A 57 18.44 4.27 -15.32
C ARG A 57 17.75 4.02 -13.99
N VAL A 58 17.13 5.05 -13.43
CA VAL A 58 16.28 4.96 -12.22
C VAL A 58 14.82 5.10 -12.63
N ALA A 59 14.06 4.02 -12.57
CA ALA A 59 12.63 4.03 -12.83
C ALA A 59 11.86 4.64 -11.67
N LEU A 60 10.64 5.08 -11.94
CA LEU A 60 9.65 5.48 -10.96
C LEU A 60 8.38 4.67 -11.17
N VAL A 61 7.95 3.89 -10.16
CA VAL A 61 6.73 3.10 -10.24
C VAL A 61 5.91 3.34 -8.98
N LEU A 62 4.82 4.08 -9.10
CA LEU A 62 4.00 4.50 -7.95
C LEU A 62 2.58 3.96 -8.03
N GLY A 63 2.00 3.69 -6.86
CA GLY A 63 0.61 3.28 -6.70
C GLY A 63 -0.25 4.40 -6.13
N THR A 64 -1.42 4.62 -6.68
CA THR A 64 -2.44 5.51 -6.12
C THR A 64 -3.83 5.09 -6.59
N SER A 65 -4.83 5.26 -5.76
CA SER A 65 -6.23 5.07 -6.14
C SER A 65 -7.04 6.36 -6.07
N THR A 66 -6.59 7.33 -5.31
CA THR A 66 -7.29 8.62 -5.15
C THR A 66 -6.66 9.76 -5.95
N SER A 67 -5.32 9.76 -6.10
CA SER A 67 -4.63 10.93 -6.68
C SER A 67 -5.13 12.24 -6.04
N GLY A 68 -5.31 13.31 -6.80
CA GLY A 68 -5.86 14.59 -6.36
C GLY A 68 -7.39 14.66 -6.31
N GLN A 69 -8.09 13.57 -5.99
CA GLN A 69 -9.57 13.53 -5.95
C GLN A 69 -10.17 14.63 -5.06
N LEU A 70 -9.54 14.94 -3.92
CA LEU A 70 -9.99 16.03 -3.04
C LEU A 70 -10.00 17.38 -3.77
N GLN A 71 -9.01 17.67 -4.65
CA GLN A 71 -8.98 18.92 -5.40
C GLN A 71 -10.12 19.02 -6.40
N THR A 72 -10.48 17.89 -7.02
CA THR A 72 -11.67 17.81 -7.89
C THR A 72 -12.93 18.12 -7.10
N GLU A 73 -13.13 17.52 -5.94
CA GLU A 73 -14.28 17.76 -5.07
C GLU A 73 -14.39 19.24 -4.68
N LEU A 74 -13.27 19.86 -4.33
CA LEU A 74 -13.22 21.29 -3.99
C LEU A 74 -13.48 22.18 -5.22
N ALA A 75 -12.99 21.82 -6.41
CA ALA A 75 -13.24 22.53 -7.64
C ALA A 75 -14.74 22.48 -8.01
N TYR A 76 -15.38 21.31 -7.91
CA TYR A 76 -16.81 21.18 -8.18
C TYR A 76 -17.69 21.99 -7.24
N ARG A 77 -17.27 22.18 -5.97
CA ARG A 77 -18.00 23.08 -5.04
C ARG A 77 -17.93 24.56 -5.41
N ARG A 78 -16.93 24.96 -6.20
CA ARG A 78 -16.71 26.33 -6.70
C ARG A 78 -17.10 26.47 -8.16
N ARG A 79 -17.82 25.48 -8.73
CA ARG A 79 -18.25 25.51 -10.14
C ARG A 79 -19.13 26.71 -10.41
N ALA A 80 -18.85 27.42 -11.50
CA ALA A 80 -19.64 28.57 -11.94
C ALA A 80 -21.05 28.17 -12.45
N PRO A 81 -22.01 29.08 -12.52
CA PRO A 81 -23.36 28.80 -13.01
C PRO A 81 -23.43 28.22 -14.45
N ASP A 82 -22.46 28.54 -15.29
CA ASP A 82 -22.32 27.99 -16.65
C ASP A 82 -21.73 26.56 -16.69
N GLY A 83 -21.37 26.02 -15.52
CA GLY A 83 -20.80 24.70 -15.39
C GLY A 83 -19.27 24.64 -15.47
N SER A 84 -18.58 25.77 -15.72
CA SER A 84 -17.11 25.79 -15.77
C SER A 84 -16.48 25.57 -14.39
N LEU A 85 -15.33 24.90 -14.38
CA LEU A 85 -14.52 24.74 -13.17
C LEU A 85 -13.60 25.95 -12.97
N PRO A 86 -13.15 26.20 -11.72
CA PRO A 86 -12.25 27.32 -11.43
C PRO A 86 -10.95 27.24 -12.25
N ALA A 87 -10.41 28.38 -12.65
CA ALA A 87 -9.19 28.47 -13.46
C ALA A 87 -7.93 27.93 -12.72
N ASP A 88 -7.97 27.87 -11.38
CA ASP A 88 -6.92 27.33 -10.54
C ASP A 88 -7.02 25.80 -10.36
N PHE A 89 -7.94 25.13 -11.05
CA PHE A 89 -8.04 23.67 -11.04
C PHE A 89 -7.24 23.07 -12.21
N HIS A 90 -6.12 22.46 -11.90
CA HIS A 90 -5.20 21.84 -12.85
C HIS A 90 -5.41 20.31 -12.89
N TYR A 91 -6.36 19.83 -13.72
CA TYR A 91 -6.69 18.39 -13.80
C TYR A 91 -5.47 17.52 -14.06
N ALA A 92 -4.65 17.87 -15.04
CA ALA A 92 -3.51 17.06 -15.45
C ALA A 92 -2.44 16.92 -14.36
N GLN A 93 -2.25 17.98 -13.57
CA GLN A 93 -1.24 18.05 -12.51
C GLN A 93 -1.75 17.61 -11.14
N THR A 94 -3.08 17.49 -10.94
CA THR A 94 -3.63 17.11 -9.63
C THR A 94 -4.47 15.84 -9.68
N GLN A 95 -5.57 15.83 -10.48
CA GLN A 95 -6.54 14.72 -10.49
C GLN A 95 -6.08 13.52 -11.31
N ASN A 96 -5.43 13.73 -12.44
CA ASN A 96 -4.94 12.65 -13.28
C ASN A 96 -4.06 11.70 -12.43
N THR A 97 -4.31 10.41 -12.45
CA THR A 97 -3.54 9.44 -11.65
C THR A 97 -2.04 9.50 -11.94
N TYR A 98 -1.65 9.82 -13.17
CA TYR A 98 -0.25 10.00 -13.57
C TYR A 98 0.40 11.25 -12.99
N SER A 99 -0.38 12.19 -12.46
CA SER A 99 0.11 13.42 -11.82
C SER A 99 1.13 13.13 -10.71
N LEU A 100 0.88 12.09 -9.91
CA LEU A 100 1.78 11.67 -8.84
C LEU A 100 3.18 11.31 -9.39
N ALA A 101 3.26 10.52 -10.47
CA ALA A 101 4.53 10.17 -11.08
C ALA A 101 5.19 11.37 -11.76
N SER A 102 4.42 12.21 -12.45
CA SER A 102 4.91 13.46 -13.05
C SER A 102 5.54 14.38 -12.02
N PHE A 103 4.84 14.62 -10.91
CA PHE A 103 5.33 15.41 -9.78
C PHE A 103 6.66 14.85 -9.23
N VAL A 104 6.66 13.58 -8.83
CA VAL A 104 7.84 12.97 -8.19
C VAL A 104 9.02 12.88 -9.15
N ALA A 105 8.80 12.52 -10.43
CA ALA A 105 9.86 12.49 -11.43
C ALA A 105 10.51 13.86 -11.62
N THR A 106 9.69 14.92 -11.70
CA THR A 106 10.18 16.30 -11.86
C THR A 106 10.94 16.75 -10.60
N ALA A 107 10.33 16.56 -9.42
CA ALA A 107 10.93 16.98 -8.14
C ALA A 107 12.30 16.31 -7.89
N LEU A 108 12.46 15.05 -8.30
CA LEU A 108 13.68 14.27 -8.11
C LEU A 108 14.61 14.27 -9.33
N SER A 109 14.24 14.93 -10.43
CA SER A 109 14.97 14.95 -11.70
C SER A 109 15.28 13.53 -12.20
N LEU A 110 14.29 12.64 -12.18
CA LEU A 110 14.36 11.30 -12.74
C LEU A 110 13.91 11.32 -14.20
N ALA A 111 14.63 10.62 -15.06
CA ALA A 111 14.36 10.57 -16.50
C ALA A 111 14.18 9.12 -17.01
N GLY A 112 14.14 8.14 -16.11
CA GLY A 112 13.82 6.75 -16.43
C GLY A 112 12.33 6.53 -16.66
N PRO A 113 11.92 5.29 -16.96
CA PRO A 113 10.51 4.94 -17.08
C PRO A 113 9.73 5.34 -15.84
N ALA A 114 8.62 6.07 -16.04
CA ALA A 114 7.73 6.48 -14.96
C ALA A 114 6.34 5.88 -15.19
N LEU A 115 5.83 5.14 -14.22
CA LEU A 115 4.58 4.41 -14.29
C LEU A 115 3.71 4.69 -13.06
N VAL A 116 2.40 4.64 -13.25
CA VAL A 116 1.42 4.62 -12.15
C VAL A 116 0.57 3.36 -12.26
N VAL A 117 0.45 2.66 -11.15
CA VAL A 117 -0.44 1.50 -10.99
C VAL A 117 -1.64 1.91 -10.15
N SER A 118 -2.84 1.71 -10.69
CA SER A 118 -4.09 1.98 -9.98
C SER A 118 -4.98 0.74 -10.06
N THR A 119 -4.84 -0.14 -9.07
CA THR A 119 -5.57 -1.40 -8.91
C THR A 119 -6.21 -1.49 -7.53
N ALA A 120 -6.88 -0.40 -7.13
CA ALA A 120 -7.48 -0.24 -5.81
C ALA A 120 -6.47 -0.52 -4.68
N CYS A 121 -6.82 -1.32 -3.68
CA CYS A 121 -6.00 -1.54 -2.48
C CYS A 121 -4.69 -2.32 -2.73
N SER A 122 -4.52 -2.95 -3.89
CA SER A 122 -3.27 -3.64 -4.26
C SER A 122 -2.29 -2.77 -5.05
N SER A 123 -2.63 -1.52 -5.35
CA SER A 123 -1.85 -0.63 -6.23
C SER A 123 -0.37 -0.60 -5.87
N SER A 124 -0.03 -0.22 -4.65
CA SER A 124 1.38 -0.05 -4.24
C SER A 124 2.10 -1.35 -3.89
N ALA A 125 1.41 -2.48 -3.74
CA ALA A 125 2.08 -3.78 -3.71
C ALA A 125 2.53 -4.21 -5.12
N LYS A 126 1.70 -3.97 -6.15
CA LYS A 126 2.03 -4.31 -7.54
C LYS A 126 3.16 -3.49 -8.14
N VAL A 127 3.46 -2.32 -7.60
CA VAL A 127 4.60 -1.52 -8.07
C VAL A 127 5.93 -2.21 -7.83
N PHE A 128 6.05 -3.00 -6.75
CA PHE A 128 7.25 -3.80 -6.47
C PHE A 128 7.50 -4.84 -7.56
N ALA A 129 6.45 -5.58 -7.97
CA ALA A 129 6.53 -6.55 -9.04
C ALA A 129 6.88 -5.90 -10.38
N SER A 130 6.27 -4.76 -10.70
CA SER A 130 6.56 -4.01 -11.93
C SER A 130 8.00 -3.51 -11.96
N ALA A 131 8.51 -2.96 -10.86
CA ALA A 131 9.88 -2.49 -10.74
C ALA A 131 10.89 -3.63 -10.81
N ALA A 132 10.63 -4.76 -10.12
CA ALA A 132 11.47 -5.94 -10.20
C ALA A 132 11.63 -6.45 -11.65
N ARG A 133 10.54 -6.47 -12.42
CA ARG A 133 10.58 -6.81 -13.85
C ARG A 133 11.40 -5.84 -14.70
N LEU A 134 11.29 -4.52 -14.46
CA LEU A 134 12.10 -3.50 -15.14
C LEU A 134 13.60 -3.69 -14.86
N ILE A 135 13.95 -4.01 -13.61
CA ILE A 135 15.33 -4.26 -13.21
C ILE A 135 15.84 -5.59 -13.79
N ALA A 136 15.05 -6.67 -13.68
CA ALA A 136 15.42 -8.00 -14.17
C ALA A 136 15.65 -8.05 -15.68
N THR A 137 14.85 -7.29 -16.45
CA THR A 137 15.02 -7.17 -17.91
C THR A 137 16.15 -6.24 -18.33
N GLY A 138 16.84 -5.59 -17.37
CA GLY A 138 17.93 -4.65 -17.66
C GLY A 138 17.44 -3.30 -18.22
N MET A 139 16.14 -3.02 -18.19
CA MET A 139 15.62 -1.74 -18.64
C MET A 139 16.06 -0.60 -17.71
N THR A 140 16.16 -0.88 -16.41
CA THR A 140 16.67 0.04 -15.37
C THR A 140 17.59 -0.72 -14.41
N ASP A 141 18.38 0.01 -13.60
CA ASP A 141 19.25 -0.56 -12.57
C ASP A 141 18.72 -0.31 -11.16
N ALA A 142 17.85 0.70 -11.04
CA ALA A 142 17.14 1.02 -9.80
C ALA A 142 15.72 1.46 -10.11
N ALA A 143 14.85 1.41 -9.12
CA ALA A 143 13.49 1.92 -9.19
C ALA A 143 13.04 2.49 -7.85
N LEU A 144 12.57 3.73 -7.84
CA LEU A 144 11.78 4.26 -6.73
C LEU A 144 10.37 3.71 -6.84
N VAL A 145 9.96 2.94 -5.85
CA VAL A 145 8.61 2.37 -5.73
C VAL A 145 7.90 2.96 -4.53
N GLY A 146 6.58 2.97 -4.56
CA GLY A 146 5.81 3.43 -3.41
C GLY A 146 4.35 3.59 -3.72
N GLY A 147 3.62 4.12 -2.77
CA GLY A 147 2.21 4.45 -2.92
C GLY A 147 1.79 5.62 -2.06
N VAL A 148 0.85 6.38 -2.57
CA VAL A 148 0.31 7.56 -1.89
C VAL A 148 -1.18 7.64 -2.14
N ASP A 149 -1.97 7.70 -1.09
CA ASP A 149 -3.38 8.04 -1.16
C ASP A 149 -3.78 9.01 -0.05
N SER A 150 -4.61 9.97 -0.39
CA SER A 150 -5.15 10.96 0.53
C SER A 150 -6.63 10.74 0.80
N LEU A 151 -7.09 11.16 1.98
CA LEU A 151 -8.50 11.13 2.33
C LEU A 151 -9.29 12.10 1.45
N CYS A 152 -10.43 11.62 0.94
CA CYS A 152 -11.38 12.40 0.16
C CYS A 152 -12.82 11.92 0.42
N LEU A 153 -13.79 12.77 0.13
CA LEU A 153 -15.20 12.44 0.40
C LEU A 153 -15.73 11.37 -0.55
N THR A 154 -15.24 11.33 -1.78
CA THR A 154 -15.63 10.31 -2.77
C THR A 154 -15.38 8.89 -2.24
N THR A 155 -14.21 8.65 -1.65
CA THR A 155 -13.91 7.34 -1.05
C THR A 155 -14.73 7.11 0.21
N LEU A 156 -14.87 8.11 1.08
CA LEU A 156 -15.68 8.00 2.31
C LEU A 156 -17.14 7.66 1.99
N TYR A 157 -17.78 8.40 1.09
CA TYR A 157 -19.15 8.12 0.71
C TYR A 157 -19.30 6.83 -0.07
N GLY A 158 -18.34 6.50 -0.93
CA GLY A 158 -18.32 5.25 -1.68
C GLY A 158 -18.31 4.03 -0.76
N PHE A 159 -17.34 3.98 0.18
CA PHE A 159 -17.28 2.88 1.15
C PHE A 159 -18.48 2.86 2.12
N ASN A 160 -18.99 4.04 2.50
CA ASN A 160 -20.19 4.12 3.31
C ASN A 160 -21.44 3.57 2.59
N SER A 161 -21.58 3.84 1.30
CA SER A 161 -22.72 3.32 0.50
C SER A 161 -22.68 1.79 0.33
N LEU A 162 -21.50 1.19 0.48
CA LEU A 162 -21.30 -0.26 0.49
C LEU A 162 -21.40 -0.87 1.89
N GLU A 163 -21.68 -0.06 2.91
CA GLU A 163 -21.75 -0.48 4.32
C GLU A 163 -20.44 -1.11 4.83
N LEU A 164 -19.30 -0.63 4.34
CA LEU A 164 -17.98 -1.18 4.65
C LEU A 164 -17.18 -0.34 5.65
N LEU A 165 -17.69 0.83 6.08
CA LEU A 165 -17.04 1.64 7.09
C LEU A 165 -17.41 1.19 8.50
N ALA A 166 -16.40 1.10 9.37
CA ALA A 166 -16.62 0.92 10.79
C ALA A 166 -17.28 2.18 11.38
N GLN A 167 -18.28 1.97 12.24
CA GLN A 167 -18.91 3.08 12.97
C GLN A 167 -18.07 3.54 14.16
N ASP A 168 -17.16 2.68 14.62
CA ASP A 168 -16.20 2.93 15.69
C ASP A 168 -14.76 2.70 15.19
N ILE A 169 -13.95 1.93 15.90
CA ILE A 169 -12.58 1.64 15.55
C ILE A 169 -12.48 0.35 14.71
N CYS A 170 -11.63 0.37 13.69
CA CYS A 170 -11.29 -0.80 12.89
C CYS A 170 -10.63 -1.88 13.77
N ARG A 171 -11.17 -3.10 13.74
CA ARG A 171 -10.71 -4.23 14.57
C ARG A 171 -10.60 -5.54 13.77
N PRO A 172 -9.55 -5.72 12.98
CA PRO A 172 -9.38 -6.94 12.19
C PRO A 172 -9.41 -8.20 13.08
N TRP A 173 -10.00 -9.29 12.57
CA TRP A 173 -10.15 -10.59 13.25
C TRP A 173 -11.03 -10.60 14.51
N ASP A 174 -11.67 -9.48 14.87
CA ASP A 174 -12.62 -9.43 15.99
C ASP A 174 -13.98 -10.03 15.60
N ALA A 175 -14.63 -10.72 16.53
CA ALA A 175 -15.97 -11.30 16.32
C ALA A 175 -17.04 -10.22 16.06
N HIS A 176 -16.81 -9.01 16.54
CA HIS A 176 -17.69 -7.86 16.38
C HIS A 176 -17.17 -6.86 15.34
N ARG A 177 -16.26 -7.29 14.43
CA ARG A 177 -15.81 -6.45 13.32
C ARG A 177 -16.97 -6.20 12.36
N HIS A 178 -17.07 -4.99 11.87
CA HIS A 178 -18.14 -4.62 10.93
C HIS A 178 -17.70 -3.62 9.85
N GLY A 179 -16.42 -3.42 9.69
CA GLY A 179 -15.91 -2.55 8.65
C GLY A 179 -14.52 -2.00 8.93
N LEU A 180 -14.02 -1.27 7.95
CA LEU A 180 -12.71 -0.65 7.96
C LEU A 180 -12.77 0.82 8.39
N SER A 181 -11.66 1.36 8.87
CA SER A 181 -11.42 2.80 8.96
C SER A 181 -10.53 3.21 7.79
N LEU A 182 -10.93 4.25 7.05
CA LEU A 182 -10.06 4.80 6.00
C LEU A 182 -8.92 5.60 6.62
N GLY A 183 -7.73 5.42 6.07
CA GLY A 183 -6.53 6.18 6.38
C GLY A 183 -5.96 6.85 5.14
N GLU A 184 -5.03 7.75 5.32
CA GLU A 184 -4.17 8.29 4.27
C GLU A 184 -2.71 8.05 4.62
N GLY A 185 -1.85 8.03 3.62
CA GLY A 185 -0.44 7.82 3.86
C GLY A 185 0.39 7.81 2.60
N ALA A 186 1.70 7.80 2.80
CA ALA A 186 2.71 7.61 1.77
C ALA A 186 3.75 6.62 2.28
N GLY A 187 4.14 5.67 1.43
CA GLY A 187 5.22 4.74 1.68
C GLY A 187 6.10 4.61 0.45
N PHE A 188 7.42 4.62 0.62
CA PHE A 188 8.37 4.52 -0.47
C PHE A 188 9.51 3.57 -0.16
N ALA A 189 10.08 2.96 -1.20
CA ALA A 189 11.31 2.20 -1.13
C ALA A 189 12.12 2.40 -2.41
N LEU A 190 13.43 2.33 -2.32
CA LEU A 190 14.31 2.25 -3.48
C LEU A 190 14.72 0.79 -3.67
N LEU A 191 14.36 0.22 -4.81
CA LEU A 191 14.88 -1.07 -5.26
C LEU A 191 16.13 -0.84 -6.11
N GLU A 192 17.18 -1.61 -5.87
CA GLU A 192 18.40 -1.58 -6.67
C GLU A 192 18.80 -3.01 -7.06
N ARG A 193 19.37 -3.18 -8.24
CA ARG A 193 19.89 -4.46 -8.71
C ARG A 193 20.99 -5.00 -7.81
N ASP A 194 21.81 -4.11 -7.28
CA ASP A 194 22.97 -4.41 -6.45
C ASP A 194 23.10 -3.30 -5.39
N CYS A 195 23.06 -3.69 -4.13
CA CYS A 195 23.18 -2.81 -2.97
C CYS A 195 24.09 -3.45 -1.93
N ALA A 196 25.15 -2.72 -1.54
CA ALA A 196 26.11 -3.23 -0.57
C ALA A 196 25.56 -3.32 0.87
N GLN A 197 24.57 -2.50 1.19
CA GLN A 197 23.93 -2.45 2.52
C GLN A 197 22.43 -2.30 2.36
N PRO A 198 21.72 -3.36 1.92
CA PRO A 198 20.27 -3.30 1.79
C PRO A 198 19.60 -3.28 3.17
N LEU A 199 18.45 -2.63 3.28
CA LEU A 199 17.57 -2.76 4.45
C LEU A 199 16.87 -4.13 4.50
N GLY A 200 16.74 -4.78 3.36
CA GLY A 200 16.13 -6.09 3.16
C GLY A 200 16.07 -6.44 1.68
N TRP A 201 15.53 -7.59 1.38
CA TRP A 201 15.42 -8.13 0.03
C TRP A 201 13.95 -8.28 -0.38
N LEU A 202 13.63 -7.88 -1.60
CA LEU A 202 12.42 -8.34 -2.27
C LEU A 202 12.73 -9.70 -2.88
N LEU A 203 12.28 -10.77 -2.24
CA LEU A 203 12.60 -12.15 -2.64
C LEU A 203 11.64 -12.68 -3.69
N GLY A 204 10.37 -12.27 -3.64
CA GLY A 204 9.38 -12.72 -4.61
C GLY A 204 8.12 -11.87 -4.57
N THR A 205 7.39 -11.92 -5.68
CA THR A 205 6.13 -11.23 -5.89
C THR A 205 5.10 -12.19 -6.48
N GLY A 206 3.85 -12.06 -6.07
CA GLY A 206 2.76 -12.85 -6.64
C GLY A 206 1.55 -11.98 -6.93
N GLU A 207 0.97 -12.15 -8.09
CA GLU A 207 -0.20 -11.40 -8.55
C GLU A 207 -1.27 -12.37 -9.04
N SER A 208 -2.54 -12.01 -8.82
CA SER A 208 -3.69 -12.79 -9.30
C SER A 208 -4.92 -11.91 -9.50
N SER A 209 -5.97 -12.51 -10.03
CA SER A 209 -7.30 -11.91 -10.08
C SER A 209 -8.34 -12.94 -9.61
N ASP A 210 -9.29 -12.50 -8.77
CA ASP A 210 -10.40 -13.36 -8.31
C ASP A 210 -11.37 -13.71 -9.45
N GLY A 211 -11.59 -12.79 -10.39
CA GLY A 211 -12.60 -12.95 -11.44
C GLY A 211 -14.01 -13.21 -10.90
N HIS A 212 -14.34 -12.71 -9.70
CA HIS A 212 -15.55 -13.07 -8.95
C HIS A 212 -16.56 -11.92 -8.83
N HIS A 213 -16.20 -10.83 -8.16
CA HIS A 213 -17.09 -9.68 -7.90
C HIS A 213 -16.30 -8.38 -7.80
N MET A 214 -16.98 -7.23 -8.06
CA MET A 214 -16.32 -5.92 -8.10
C MET A 214 -15.83 -5.43 -6.73
N SER A 215 -16.50 -5.80 -5.63
CA SER A 215 -16.20 -5.28 -4.28
C SER A 215 -16.11 -6.36 -3.20
N SER A 216 -16.26 -7.64 -3.56
CA SER A 216 -16.15 -8.74 -2.62
C SER A 216 -15.11 -9.76 -3.10
N PRO A 217 -14.25 -10.28 -2.22
CA PRO A 217 -13.32 -11.34 -2.59
C PRO A 217 -14.06 -12.65 -2.89
N HIS A 218 -13.41 -13.57 -3.59
CA HIS A 218 -13.91 -14.92 -3.71
C HIS A 218 -14.05 -15.56 -2.32
N PRO A 219 -15.22 -16.08 -1.92
CA PRO A 219 -15.48 -16.51 -0.55
C PRO A 219 -14.49 -17.55 0.00
N GLN A 220 -13.92 -18.36 -0.88
CA GLN A 220 -12.88 -19.34 -0.52
C GLN A 220 -11.46 -18.78 -0.63
N GLY A 221 -11.27 -17.50 -0.90
CA GLY A 221 -9.96 -16.86 -1.02
C GLY A 221 -9.10 -17.35 -2.19
N LEU A 222 -9.72 -17.83 -3.29
CA LEU A 222 -8.96 -18.48 -4.38
C LEU A 222 -7.89 -17.57 -4.99
N GLY A 223 -8.22 -16.30 -5.27
CA GLY A 223 -7.24 -15.35 -5.81
C GLY A 223 -6.14 -15.04 -4.79
N ALA A 224 -6.49 -14.85 -3.50
CA ALA A 224 -5.51 -14.68 -2.44
C ALA A 224 -4.54 -15.86 -2.36
N MET A 225 -5.04 -17.10 -2.39
CA MET A 225 -4.20 -18.31 -2.44
C MET A 225 -3.27 -18.33 -3.65
N GLN A 226 -3.78 -17.96 -4.82
CA GLN A 226 -2.97 -17.92 -6.04
C GLN A 226 -1.85 -16.88 -5.93
N ALA A 227 -2.14 -15.68 -5.43
CA ALA A 227 -1.13 -14.63 -5.24
C ALA A 227 -0.05 -15.06 -4.22
N MET A 228 -0.45 -15.64 -3.07
CA MET A 228 0.47 -16.18 -2.07
C MET A 228 1.38 -17.28 -2.65
N ARG A 229 0.80 -18.26 -3.35
CA ARG A 229 1.58 -19.35 -3.97
C ARG A 229 2.53 -18.84 -5.06
N ALA A 230 2.08 -17.88 -5.86
CA ALA A 230 2.94 -17.26 -6.87
C ALA A 230 4.12 -16.52 -6.23
N ALA A 231 3.89 -15.77 -5.14
CA ALA A 231 4.95 -15.07 -4.42
C ALA A 231 5.96 -16.04 -3.79
N LEU A 232 5.50 -17.15 -3.19
CA LEU A 232 6.37 -18.21 -2.66
C LEU A 232 7.20 -18.86 -3.77
N ALA A 233 6.58 -19.18 -4.90
CA ALA A 233 7.27 -19.78 -6.04
C ALA A 233 8.32 -18.82 -6.64
N ASP A 234 8.00 -17.54 -6.80
CA ASP A 234 8.92 -16.51 -7.28
C ASP A 234 10.10 -16.31 -6.32
N ALA A 235 9.84 -16.40 -5.01
CA ALA A 235 10.87 -16.33 -3.96
C ALA A 235 11.70 -17.63 -3.83
N GLY A 236 11.36 -18.69 -4.54
CA GLY A 236 12.01 -20.01 -4.39
C GLY A 236 11.90 -20.60 -3.00
N CYS A 237 10.80 -20.35 -2.28
CA CYS A 237 10.59 -20.82 -0.92
C CYS A 237 9.22 -21.49 -0.73
N THR A 238 9.03 -22.11 0.41
CA THR A 238 7.78 -22.79 0.80
C THR A 238 7.07 -22.01 1.89
N ALA A 239 5.82 -22.38 2.20
CA ALA A 239 5.05 -21.78 3.29
C ALA A 239 5.77 -21.92 4.65
N ALA A 240 6.52 -23.01 4.88
CA ALA A 240 7.27 -23.23 6.10
C ALA A 240 8.47 -22.28 6.30
N ASP A 241 8.89 -21.60 5.25
CA ASP A 241 9.99 -20.64 5.28
C ASP A 241 9.55 -19.23 5.67
N ILE A 242 8.24 -18.98 5.80
CA ILE A 242 7.67 -17.68 6.17
C ILE A 242 7.49 -17.62 7.68
N ASP A 243 8.16 -16.66 8.32
CA ASP A 243 8.14 -16.49 9.77
C ASP A 243 6.92 -15.68 10.25
N TYR A 244 6.41 -14.75 9.40
CA TYR A 244 5.28 -13.88 9.73
C TYR A 244 4.53 -13.44 8.47
N ILE A 245 3.22 -13.26 8.60
CA ILE A 245 2.36 -12.72 7.53
C ILE A 245 1.75 -11.41 7.98
N ASN A 246 2.04 -10.31 7.25
CA ASN A 246 1.29 -9.07 7.36
C ASN A 246 0.05 -9.19 6.46
N LEU A 247 -1.11 -9.32 7.08
CA LEU A 247 -2.38 -9.56 6.41
C LEU A 247 -2.93 -8.30 5.76
N HIS A 248 -3.70 -8.49 4.69
CA HIS A 248 -4.56 -7.42 4.19
C HIS A 248 -5.56 -6.95 5.25
N GLY A 249 -6.24 -7.86 5.93
CA GLY A 249 -6.96 -7.70 7.19
C GLY A 249 -7.69 -6.39 7.39
N THR A 250 -8.78 -6.16 6.64
CA THR A 250 -9.50 -4.88 6.61
C THR A 250 -10.54 -4.71 7.70
N ALA A 251 -10.80 -5.74 8.52
CA ALA A 251 -11.92 -5.83 9.46
C ALA A 251 -13.31 -5.88 8.79
N THR A 252 -13.38 -6.04 7.48
CA THR A 252 -14.65 -6.38 6.84
C THR A 252 -14.89 -7.88 6.95
N PRO A 253 -16.11 -8.35 7.31
CA PRO A 253 -16.37 -9.77 7.51
C PRO A 253 -15.96 -10.64 6.32
N ASN A 254 -16.29 -10.23 5.11
CA ASN A 254 -16.00 -10.99 3.89
C ASN A 254 -14.50 -11.10 3.61
N ASN A 255 -13.75 -9.99 3.74
CA ASN A 255 -12.31 -10.04 3.49
C ASN A 255 -11.59 -10.92 4.50
N ASP A 256 -11.83 -10.68 5.80
CA ASP A 256 -11.10 -11.42 6.84
C ASP A 256 -11.40 -12.91 6.78
N SER A 257 -12.65 -13.30 6.47
CA SER A 257 -13.01 -14.71 6.30
C SER A 257 -12.37 -15.36 5.07
N ALA A 258 -12.33 -14.66 3.94
CA ALA A 258 -11.71 -15.16 2.71
C ALA A 258 -10.18 -15.24 2.86
N GLU A 259 -9.56 -14.25 3.49
CA GLU A 259 -8.11 -14.24 3.76
C GLU A 259 -7.71 -15.31 4.77
N ASP A 260 -8.51 -15.51 5.83
CA ASP A 260 -8.31 -16.61 6.77
C ASP A 260 -8.33 -17.98 6.07
N CYS A 261 -9.32 -18.21 5.22
CA CYS A 261 -9.40 -19.44 4.42
C CYS A 261 -8.14 -19.63 3.55
N ALA A 262 -7.67 -18.57 2.90
CA ALA A 262 -6.49 -18.60 2.06
C ALA A 262 -5.22 -18.87 2.85
N VAL A 263 -5.02 -18.18 3.98
CA VAL A 263 -3.86 -18.36 4.87
C VAL A 263 -3.82 -19.78 5.41
N ASN A 264 -4.93 -20.29 5.93
CA ASN A 264 -4.99 -21.66 6.43
C ASN A 264 -4.71 -22.70 5.35
N THR A 265 -5.21 -22.50 4.14
CA THR A 265 -5.00 -23.43 3.01
C THR A 265 -3.54 -23.45 2.55
N VAL A 266 -2.85 -22.32 2.58
CA VAL A 266 -1.46 -22.21 2.10
C VAL A 266 -0.46 -22.51 3.21
N PHE A 267 -0.69 -22.05 4.45
CA PHE A 267 0.27 -22.08 5.56
C PHE A 267 -0.12 -23.04 6.69
N GLY A 268 -1.32 -23.64 6.66
CA GLY A 268 -1.76 -24.62 7.65
C GLY A 268 -2.04 -24.04 9.05
N GLY A 269 -2.29 -22.74 9.18
CA GLY A 269 -2.66 -22.09 10.44
C GLY A 269 -1.53 -21.98 11.50
N ALA A 270 -0.31 -22.39 11.17
CA ALA A 270 0.83 -22.34 12.11
C ALA A 270 1.61 -21.03 12.04
N THR A 271 1.70 -20.41 10.87
CA THR A 271 2.46 -19.19 10.66
C THR A 271 1.78 -18.01 11.35
N PRO A 272 2.50 -17.29 12.26
CA PRO A 272 1.95 -16.11 12.92
C PRO A 272 1.56 -15.04 11.90
N CYS A 273 0.45 -14.36 12.14
CA CYS A 273 -0.03 -13.30 11.27
C CYS A 273 -0.71 -12.19 12.07
N SER A 274 -0.80 -11.00 11.49
CA SER A 274 -1.63 -9.92 12.01
C SER A 274 -1.93 -8.88 10.93
N SER A 275 -2.91 -8.03 11.17
CA SER A 275 -3.16 -6.83 10.35
C SER A 275 -2.74 -5.59 11.10
N THR A 276 -1.98 -4.72 10.45
CA THR A 276 -1.57 -3.42 11.00
C THR A 276 -2.60 -2.32 10.76
N LYS A 277 -3.69 -2.62 10.04
CA LYS A 277 -4.76 -1.64 9.74
C LYS A 277 -5.56 -1.18 10.96
N GLY A 278 -5.49 -1.90 12.07
CA GLY A 278 -5.98 -1.41 13.35
C GLY A 278 -5.26 -0.14 13.84
N ALA A 279 -4.01 0.08 13.41
CA ALA A 279 -3.20 1.27 13.72
C ALA A 279 -3.25 2.31 12.60
N THR A 280 -3.01 1.89 11.35
CA THR A 280 -2.85 2.80 10.21
C THR A 280 -4.18 3.22 9.58
N GLY A 281 -5.26 2.50 9.85
CA GLY A 281 -6.41 2.50 8.97
C GLY A 281 -6.08 1.84 7.62
N HIS A 282 -7.06 1.76 6.74
CA HIS A 282 -6.84 1.30 5.38
C HIS A 282 -6.43 2.48 4.48
N THR A 283 -5.16 2.58 4.16
CA THR A 283 -4.60 3.67 3.35
C THR A 283 -4.78 3.46 1.83
N LEU A 284 -5.81 2.69 1.45
CA LEU A 284 -6.23 2.46 0.06
C LEU A 284 -5.08 1.97 -0.84
N GLY A 285 -4.82 2.68 -1.95
CA GLY A 285 -3.75 2.31 -2.88
C GLY A 285 -2.33 2.46 -2.30
N ALA A 286 -2.14 3.21 -1.22
CA ALA A 286 -0.87 3.30 -0.51
C ALA A 286 -0.61 2.11 0.44
N ALA A 287 -1.65 1.30 0.76
CA ALA A 287 -1.58 0.28 1.80
C ALA A 287 -0.41 -0.71 1.61
N GLY A 288 -0.23 -1.22 0.41
CA GLY A 288 0.82 -2.21 0.14
C GLY A 288 2.24 -1.68 0.38
N ALA A 289 2.51 -0.41 0.08
CA ALA A 289 3.81 0.20 0.34
C ALA A 289 4.03 0.48 1.84
N VAL A 290 2.99 0.94 2.54
CA VAL A 290 3.03 1.13 4.01
C VAL A 290 3.27 -0.20 4.70
N GLU A 291 2.57 -1.25 4.30
CA GLU A 291 2.70 -2.60 4.87
C GLU A 291 4.04 -3.26 4.51
N ALA A 292 4.58 -2.99 3.32
CA ALA A 292 5.94 -3.41 2.97
C ALA A 292 6.99 -2.74 3.87
N ALA A 293 6.85 -1.44 4.15
CA ALA A 293 7.74 -0.73 5.09
C ALA A 293 7.63 -1.30 6.51
N ILE A 294 6.41 -1.55 7.01
CA ILE A 294 6.18 -2.19 8.31
C ILE A 294 6.81 -3.60 8.35
N SER A 295 6.69 -4.37 7.26
CA SER A 295 7.27 -5.71 7.16
C SER A 295 8.80 -5.68 7.16
N LEU A 296 9.42 -4.69 6.50
CA LEU A 296 10.87 -4.47 6.57
C LEU A 296 11.33 -4.06 7.97
N LEU A 297 10.60 -3.19 8.65
CA LEU A 297 10.87 -2.83 10.05
C LEU A 297 10.72 -4.05 10.98
N ALA A 298 9.72 -4.90 10.76
CA ALA A 298 9.56 -6.15 11.49
C ALA A 298 10.80 -7.04 11.35
N LEU A 299 11.31 -7.22 10.13
CA LEU A 299 12.55 -7.96 9.85
C LEU A 299 13.77 -7.34 10.54
N GLN A 300 13.94 -6.02 10.46
CA GLN A 300 15.09 -5.31 11.03
C GLN A 300 15.13 -5.35 12.57
N HIS A 301 13.97 -5.21 13.19
CA HIS A 301 13.85 -5.16 14.65
C HIS A 301 13.57 -6.51 15.29
N GLY A 302 13.38 -7.58 14.51
CA GLY A 302 13.04 -8.90 15.05
C GLY A 302 11.73 -8.87 15.84
N LEU A 303 10.70 -8.23 15.29
CA LEU A 303 9.43 -8.03 15.98
C LEU A 303 8.25 -8.32 15.05
N MET A 304 7.41 -9.28 15.43
CA MET A 304 6.11 -9.48 14.79
C MET A 304 5.09 -8.52 15.45
N PRO A 305 4.54 -7.54 14.72
CA PRO A 305 3.54 -6.64 15.30
C PRO A 305 2.22 -7.35 15.58
N ALA A 306 1.58 -6.99 16.68
CA ALA A 306 0.22 -7.44 16.99
C ALA A 306 -0.82 -6.76 16.11
N GLY A 307 -1.95 -7.44 15.91
CA GLY A 307 -3.15 -6.77 15.41
C GLY A 307 -3.81 -5.97 16.53
N LEU A 308 -3.91 -4.66 16.34
CA LEU A 308 -4.52 -3.78 17.33
C LEU A 308 -6.05 -3.88 17.31
N ASN A 309 -6.66 -3.47 18.42
CA ASN A 309 -8.10 -3.35 18.65
C ASN A 309 -8.87 -4.69 18.68
N LEU A 310 -8.19 -5.82 18.60
CA LEU A 310 -8.82 -7.14 18.78
C LEU A 310 -9.14 -7.35 20.26
N VAL A 311 -10.44 -7.40 20.59
CA VAL A 311 -10.94 -7.66 21.94
C VAL A 311 -11.45 -9.08 22.05
N THR A 312 -12.35 -9.48 21.17
CA THR A 312 -12.96 -10.82 21.14
C THR A 312 -12.59 -11.52 19.85
N PRO A 313 -11.63 -12.48 19.86
CA PRO A 313 -11.29 -13.22 18.66
C PRO A 313 -12.49 -13.92 18.05
N ASP A 314 -12.64 -13.85 16.73
CA ASP A 314 -13.68 -14.59 16.02
C ASP A 314 -13.30 -16.08 15.98
N SER A 315 -14.07 -16.92 16.66
CA SER A 315 -13.84 -18.35 16.74
C SER A 315 -13.99 -19.09 15.38
N ALA A 316 -14.61 -18.46 14.40
CA ALA A 316 -14.73 -18.99 13.05
C ALA A 316 -13.42 -18.89 12.26
N LEU A 317 -12.56 -17.91 12.57
CA LEU A 317 -11.27 -17.71 11.93
C LEU A 317 -10.20 -18.60 12.59
N LYS A 318 -9.29 -19.17 11.80
CA LYS A 318 -8.37 -20.25 12.24
C LYS A 318 -6.90 -19.86 12.15
N ALA A 319 -6.55 -18.77 11.43
CA ALA A 319 -5.17 -18.30 11.33
C ALA A 319 -4.59 -17.93 12.70
N HIS A 320 -3.29 -18.14 12.87
CA HIS A 320 -2.57 -17.82 14.11
C HIS A 320 -2.39 -16.30 14.25
N TYR A 321 -3.48 -15.61 14.56
CA TYR A 321 -3.50 -14.15 14.68
C TYR A 321 -2.89 -13.66 15.98
N LEU A 322 -1.89 -12.78 15.89
CA LEU A 322 -1.14 -12.25 17.03
C LEU A 322 -1.94 -11.14 17.75
N ARG A 323 -2.12 -11.29 19.04
CA ARG A 323 -2.78 -10.33 19.93
C ARG A 323 -1.79 -9.43 20.68
N GLU A 324 -0.52 -9.84 20.72
CA GLU A 324 0.57 -9.15 21.38
C GLU A 324 1.78 -9.11 20.47
N ASN A 325 2.57 -8.06 20.57
CA ASN A 325 3.84 -7.98 19.88
C ASN A 325 4.75 -9.13 20.32
N ARG A 326 5.34 -9.81 19.33
CA ARG A 326 6.19 -10.98 19.62
C ARG A 326 7.59 -10.76 19.07
N PRO A 327 8.62 -10.64 19.94
CA PRO A 327 10.02 -10.69 19.50
C PRO A 327 10.34 -12.05 18.87
N ALA A 328 11.01 -12.04 17.72
CA ALA A 328 11.44 -13.25 17.02
C ALA A 328 12.58 -12.93 16.04
N SER A 329 13.43 -13.92 15.77
CA SER A 329 14.38 -13.83 14.66
C SER A 329 13.62 -14.07 13.36
N LEU A 330 13.42 -13.02 12.58
CA LEU A 330 12.67 -13.06 11.32
C LEU A 330 13.64 -13.11 10.14
N ARG A 331 13.42 -14.05 9.25
CA ARG A 331 14.18 -14.18 7.99
C ARG A 331 13.34 -13.81 6.78
N ARG A 332 12.05 -14.17 6.79
CA ARG A 332 11.12 -13.91 5.70
C ARG A 332 9.75 -13.51 6.21
N VAL A 333 9.21 -12.46 5.65
CA VAL A 333 7.85 -11.95 5.91
C VAL A 333 7.08 -11.92 4.60
N LEU A 334 5.83 -12.37 4.63
CA LEU A 334 4.90 -12.23 3.51
C LEU A 334 3.93 -11.09 3.80
N SER A 335 3.71 -10.19 2.85
CA SER A 335 2.75 -9.09 2.94
C SER A 335 1.67 -9.23 1.88
N ASN A 336 0.40 -9.17 2.30
CA ASN A 336 -0.78 -9.34 1.46
C ASN A 336 -1.46 -8.00 1.14
N SER A 337 -1.89 -7.83 -0.09
CA SER A 337 -2.69 -6.69 -0.53
C SER A 337 -3.77 -7.16 -1.51
N PHE A 338 -5.04 -7.10 -1.10
CA PHE A 338 -6.17 -7.57 -1.88
C PHE A 338 -7.09 -6.40 -2.23
N GLY A 339 -7.26 -6.15 -3.52
CA GLY A 339 -7.97 -4.97 -4.03
C GLY A 339 -9.37 -5.29 -4.56
N PHE A 340 -10.25 -4.31 -4.48
CA PHE A 340 -11.52 -4.35 -5.20
C PHE A 340 -11.29 -4.65 -6.69
N GLY A 341 -12.26 -5.26 -7.34
CA GLY A 341 -12.10 -5.84 -8.67
C GLY A 341 -11.39 -7.20 -8.65
N GLY A 342 -11.06 -7.72 -7.45
CA GLY A 342 -10.36 -8.98 -7.26
C GLY A 342 -8.87 -8.94 -7.60
N SER A 343 -8.27 -7.75 -7.63
CA SER A 343 -6.84 -7.58 -7.97
C SER A 343 -5.97 -7.80 -6.74
N ASN A 344 -5.26 -8.92 -6.69
CA ASN A 344 -4.46 -9.35 -5.54
C ASN A 344 -2.96 -9.22 -5.80
N ALA A 345 -2.20 -8.94 -4.75
CA ALA A 345 -0.74 -8.95 -4.75
C ALA A 345 -0.19 -9.43 -3.41
N CYS A 346 0.88 -10.20 -3.46
CA CYS A 346 1.65 -10.62 -2.29
C CYS A 346 3.13 -10.35 -2.53
N LEU A 347 3.83 -9.96 -1.47
CA LEU A 347 5.27 -9.71 -1.48
C LEU A 347 5.94 -10.64 -0.47
N VAL A 348 7.04 -11.29 -0.85
CA VAL A 348 7.94 -11.97 0.08
C VAL A 348 9.17 -11.09 0.28
N LEU A 349 9.35 -10.64 1.51
CA LEU A 349 10.47 -9.79 1.93
C LEU A 349 11.42 -10.60 2.81
N GLY A 350 12.72 -10.40 2.62
CA GLY A 350 13.76 -11.07 3.38
C GLY A 350 14.63 -10.11 4.18
N ALA A 351 15.16 -10.58 5.32
CA ALA A 351 16.10 -9.83 6.12
C ALA A 351 17.40 -9.56 5.36
N ALA A 352 18.02 -8.42 5.61
CA ALA A 352 19.42 -8.20 5.28
C ALA A 352 20.25 -9.04 6.26
N THR A 353 20.99 -10.04 5.77
CA THR A 353 21.89 -10.88 6.59
C THR A 353 23.17 -10.15 6.93
#